data_578ce02d97cf495d23e83a8f0067019b
#
_entry.id   578ce02d97cf495d23e83a8f0067019b
#
_cell.length_a   1.000
_cell.length_b   1.000
_cell.length_c   1.000
_cell.angle_alpha   90.00
_cell.angle_beta   90.00
_cell.angle_gamma   90.00
#
_symmetry.space_group_name_H-M   'P 1'
#
loop_
_entity.id
_entity.type
_entity.pdbx_description
1 polymer ?
#
loop_
_entity_poly.entity_id
_entity_poly.type
_entity_poly.pdbx_seq_one_letter_code
_entity_poly.pdbx_strand_id
1 'polypeptide(L)'
;MGFVLDPLGSVMLALVTTITLLVMIYSHGYMAHDKGYVRFFTYLALFSSSMMGLIISPNLLEIYVFWELVGMCSYLLVGFWYDRDGAAHAAQKAFVVNRVGDFGLLLGILGLFWATNSFDFNEIATGISQSVSDNSIPIWAALLLCFLVFLGPMAKSAQFPLHVWLPDAMEGPTPISALIHAATMVAAGIFLVARLQPLYSIFPVSYTHLTLPTIYSV
;
A
#
# COMPACT_ATOMS: atom_id res chain seq x y z
N MET A 1 -20.02 -0.76 5.15
CA MET A 1 -19.31 -0.57 3.87
C MET A 1 -19.79 0.72 3.24
N GLY A 2 -18.89 1.56 2.76
CA GLY A 2 -19.20 2.84 2.15
C GLY A 2 -18.11 3.25 1.18
N PHE A 3 -18.27 4.42 0.56
CA PHE A 3 -17.26 5.02 -0.31
C PHE A 3 -17.02 6.44 0.16
N VAL A 4 -15.76 6.83 0.25
CA VAL A 4 -15.36 8.20 0.54
C VAL A 4 -14.55 8.73 -0.63
N LEU A 5 -14.98 9.86 -1.16
CA LEU A 5 -14.28 10.59 -2.21
C LEU A 5 -13.94 11.99 -1.70
N ASP A 6 -12.76 12.13 -1.16
CA ASP A 6 -12.17 13.39 -0.72
C ASP A 6 -11.24 13.97 -1.80
N PRO A 7 -10.72 15.19 -1.65
CA PRO A 7 -9.81 15.79 -2.64
C PRO A 7 -8.55 14.93 -2.88
N LEU A 8 -7.96 14.34 -1.82
CA LEU A 8 -6.80 13.46 -1.94
C LEU A 8 -7.14 12.18 -2.72
N GLY A 9 -8.26 11.53 -2.38
CA GLY A 9 -8.77 10.35 -3.08
C GLY A 9 -9.11 10.64 -4.53
N SER A 10 -9.70 11.79 -4.84
CA SER A 10 -10.04 12.19 -6.20
C SER A 10 -8.82 12.35 -7.10
N VAL A 11 -7.76 13.01 -6.60
CA VAL A 11 -6.50 13.17 -7.33
C VAL A 11 -5.84 11.82 -7.55
N MET A 12 -5.76 10.98 -6.51
CA MET A 12 -5.18 9.63 -6.63
C MET A 12 -5.98 8.74 -7.58
N LEU A 13 -7.31 8.80 -7.54
CA LEU A 13 -8.17 8.04 -8.43
C LEU A 13 -7.95 8.45 -9.89
N ALA A 14 -7.92 9.75 -10.18
CA ALA A 14 -7.64 10.26 -11.52
C ALA A 14 -6.26 9.83 -12.03
N LEU A 15 -5.23 9.90 -11.19
CA LEU A 15 -3.87 9.48 -11.52
C LEU A 15 -3.82 7.97 -11.82
N VAL A 16 -4.33 7.14 -10.92
CA VAL A 16 -4.30 5.68 -11.07
C VAL A 16 -5.09 5.22 -12.30
N THR A 17 -6.29 5.75 -12.51
CA THR A 17 -7.13 5.36 -13.66
C THR A 17 -6.50 5.77 -14.99
N THR A 18 -5.93 6.98 -15.07
CA THR A 18 -5.26 7.48 -16.28
C THR A 18 -4.04 6.63 -16.62
N ILE A 19 -3.15 6.38 -15.66
CA ILE A 19 -1.94 5.58 -15.90
C ILE A 19 -2.30 4.14 -16.22
N THR A 20 -3.26 3.55 -15.50
CA THR A 20 -3.73 2.21 -15.80
C THR A 20 -4.26 2.09 -17.23
N LEU A 21 -5.05 3.07 -17.69
CA LEU A 21 -5.56 3.08 -19.07
C LEU A 21 -4.42 3.13 -20.10
N LEU A 22 -3.44 4.02 -19.88
CA LEU A 22 -2.27 4.14 -20.77
C LEU A 22 -1.45 2.85 -20.80
N VAL A 23 -1.24 2.22 -19.63
CA VAL A 23 -0.54 0.94 -19.52
C VAL A 23 -1.32 -0.18 -20.20
N MET A 24 -2.65 -0.24 -20.09
CA MET A 24 -3.48 -1.22 -20.80
C MET A 24 -3.35 -1.07 -22.31
N ILE A 25 -3.40 0.16 -22.83
CA ILE A 25 -3.24 0.45 -24.27
C ILE A 25 -1.84 0.00 -24.74
N TYR A 26 -0.79 0.37 -24.01
CA TYR A 26 0.58 -0.05 -24.33
C TYR A 26 0.74 -1.57 -24.29
N SER A 27 0.19 -2.21 -23.26
CA SER A 27 0.27 -3.66 -23.04
C SER A 27 -0.41 -4.46 -24.16
N HIS A 28 -1.41 -3.90 -24.83
CA HIS A 28 -2.07 -4.55 -25.95
C HIS A 28 -1.07 -4.89 -27.07
N GLY A 29 -0.20 -3.94 -27.44
CA GLY A 29 0.86 -4.19 -28.41
C GLY A 29 2.01 -5.04 -27.84
N TYR A 30 2.43 -4.75 -26.59
CA TYR A 30 3.57 -5.42 -25.96
C TYR A 30 3.33 -6.92 -25.74
N MET A 31 2.13 -7.30 -25.31
CA MET A 31 1.76 -8.70 -24.99
C MET A 31 1.06 -9.44 -26.14
N ALA A 32 0.91 -8.83 -27.32
CA ALA A 32 0.13 -9.36 -28.43
C ALA A 32 0.54 -10.78 -28.89
N HIS A 33 1.82 -11.13 -28.74
CA HIS A 33 2.37 -12.43 -29.15
C HIS A 33 2.62 -13.38 -27.98
N ASP A 34 2.30 -12.97 -26.73
CA ASP A 34 2.50 -13.82 -25.55
C ASP A 34 1.32 -14.79 -25.36
N LYS A 35 1.64 -16.05 -25.06
CA LYS A 35 0.64 -17.09 -24.79
C LYS A 35 -0.24 -16.78 -23.57
N GLY A 36 0.27 -15.98 -22.65
CA GLY A 36 -0.43 -15.57 -21.43
C GLY A 36 -1.26 -14.30 -21.55
N TYR A 37 -1.53 -13.79 -22.76
CA TYR A 37 -2.22 -12.52 -22.99
C TYR A 37 -3.48 -12.33 -22.14
N VAL A 38 -4.42 -13.28 -22.18
CA VAL A 38 -5.67 -13.19 -21.40
C VAL A 38 -5.40 -13.17 -19.90
N ARG A 39 -4.49 -14.02 -19.42
CA ARG A 39 -4.10 -14.08 -18.01
C ARG A 39 -3.49 -12.75 -17.56
N PHE A 40 -2.65 -12.13 -18.40
CA PHE A 40 -2.05 -10.84 -18.13
C PHE A 40 -3.11 -9.74 -17.88
N PHE A 41 -4.05 -9.59 -18.80
CA PHE A 41 -5.10 -8.57 -18.67
C PHE A 41 -6.06 -8.85 -17.53
N THR A 42 -6.31 -10.12 -17.20
CA THR A 42 -7.10 -10.49 -16.02
C THR A 42 -6.41 -10.02 -14.74
N TYR A 43 -5.11 -10.28 -14.58
CA TYR A 43 -4.35 -9.84 -13.42
C TYR A 43 -4.23 -8.31 -13.34
N LEU A 44 -4.05 -7.66 -14.48
CA LEU A 44 -3.99 -6.22 -14.58
C LEU A 44 -5.32 -5.56 -14.19
N ALA A 45 -6.44 -6.11 -14.64
CA ALA A 45 -7.77 -5.63 -14.27
C ALA A 45 -8.05 -5.83 -12.78
N LEU A 46 -7.68 -7.00 -12.22
CA LEU A 46 -7.82 -7.28 -10.79
C LEU A 46 -6.97 -6.34 -9.94
N PHE A 47 -5.72 -6.10 -10.34
CA PHE A 47 -4.84 -5.16 -9.68
C PHE A 47 -5.41 -3.73 -9.68
N SER A 48 -5.89 -3.27 -10.83
CA SER A 48 -6.45 -1.92 -11.00
C SER A 48 -7.71 -1.72 -10.17
N SER A 49 -8.62 -2.71 -10.17
CA SER A 49 -9.84 -2.65 -9.36
C SER A 49 -9.53 -2.67 -7.86
N SER A 50 -8.54 -3.47 -7.44
CA SER A 50 -8.09 -3.50 -6.04
C SER A 50 -7.51 -2.15 -5.61
N MET A 51 -6.73 -1.51 -6.48
CA MET A 51 -6.15 -0.20 -6.21
C MET A 51 -7.22 0.90 -6.14
N MET A 52 -8.22 0.87 -7.04
CA MET A 52 -9.36 1.79 -6.95
C MET A 52 -10.15 1.56 -5.66
N GLY A 53 -10.41 0.31 -5.28
CA GLY A 53 -11.07 -0.03 -4.02
C GLY A 53 -10.32 0.51 -2.80
N LEU A 54 -8.99 0.41 -2.80
CA LEU A 54 -8.14 0.97 -1.74
C LEU A 54 -8.33 2.49 -1.59
N ILE A 55 -8.35 3.22 -2.71
CA ILE A 55 -8.46 4.68 -2.70
C ILE A 55 -9.80 5.16 -2.17
N ILE A 56 -10.90 4.49 -2.54
CA ILE A 56 -12.26 4.90 -2.15
C ILE A 56 -12.72 4.33 -0.81
N SER A 57 -11.89 3.52 -0.16
CA SER A 57 -12.23 2.90 1.14
C SER A 57 -12.42 3.96 2.23
N PRO A 58 -13.53 3.91 3.00
CA PRO A 58 -13.87 4.90 4.02
C PRO A 58 -13.16 4.68 5.35
N ASN A 59 -12.62 3.50 5.60
CA ASN A 59 -12.04 3.14 6.87
C ASN A 59 -10.77 2.29 6.73
N LEU A 60 -10.00 2.21 7.79
CA LEU A 60 -8.70 1.55 7.81
C LEU A 60 -8.78 0.04 7.59
N LEU A 61 -9.88 -0.63 8.00
CA LEU A 61 -10.06 -2.05 7.79
C LEU A 61 -10.33 -2.38 6.31
N GLU A 62 -11.17 -1.59 5.63
CA GLU A 62 -11.43 -1.77 4.20
C GLU A 62 -10.17 -1.46 3.37
N ILE A 63 -9.40 -0.42 3.74
CA ILE A 63 -8.08 -0.19 3.14
C ILE A 63 -7.21 -1.44 3.28
N TYR A 64 -7.15 -2.07 4.45
CA TYR A 64 -6.34 -3.26 4.66
C TYR A 64 -6.75 -4.43 3.74
N VAL A 65 -8.04 -4.66 3.55
CA VAL A 65 -8.51 -5.72 2.64
C VAL A 65 -8.02 -5.48 1.21
N PHE A 66 -8.19 -4.27 0.68
CA PHE A 66 -7.71 -3.93 -0.66
C PHE A 66 -6.17 -3.85 -0.73
N TRP A 67 -5.52 -3.48 0.35
CA TRP A 67 -4.06 -3.48 0.49
C TRP A 67 -3.46 -4.88 0.28
N GLU A 68 -4.09 -5.88 0.87
CA GLU A 68 -3.74 -7.28 0.71
C GLU A 68 -3.99 -7.78 -0.72
N LEU A 69 -5.12 -7.38 -1.33
CA LEU A 69 -5.43 -7.72 -2.72
C LEU A 69 -4.41 -7.12 -3.70
N VAL A 70 -4.02 -5.86 -3.53
CA VAL A 70 -2.96 -5.22 -4.31
C VAL A 70 -1.64 -5.98 -4.15
N GLY A 71 -1.29 -6.40 -2.93
CA GLY A 71 -0.11 -7.22 -2.65
C GLY A 71 -0.13 -8.57 -3.38
N MET A 72 -1.27 -9.27 -3.35
CA MET A 72 -1.44 -10.53 -4.06
C MET A 72 -1.37 -10.36 -5.59
N CYS A 73 -2.02 -9.32 -6.11
CA CYS A 73 -1.98 -9.05 -7.55
C CYS A 73 -0.57 -8.72 -8.02
N SER A 74 0.22 -7.97 -7.23
CA SER A 74 1.62 -7.68 -7.55
C SER A 74 2.47 -8.95 -7.61
N TYR A 75 2.27 -9.89 -6.70
CA TYR A 75 2.91 -11.21 -6.74
C TYR A 75 2.63 -11.94 -8.07
N LEU A 76 1.35 -12.00 -8.49
CA LEU A 76 0.94 -12.66 -9.73
C LEU A 76 1.49 -11.96 -10.98
N LEU A 77 1.63 -10.65 -10.91
CA LEU A 77 2.12 -9.84 -12.03
C LEU A 77 3.65 -9.85 -12.14
N VAL A 78 4.39 -9.76 -11.04
CA VAL A 78 5.87 -9.89 -11.03
C VAL A 78 6.27 -11.30 -11.46
N GLY A 79 5.59 -12.33 -10.94
CA GLY A 79 5.80 -13.72 -11.30
C GLY A 79 5.05 -14.17 -12.58
N PHE A 80 4.70 -13.24 -13.47
CA PHE A 80 3.93 -13.58 -14.68
C PHE A 80 4.60 -14.66 -15.54
N TRP A 81 5.91 -14.53 -15.74
CA TRP A 81 6.74 -15.54 -16.41
C TRP A 81 7.35 -16.53 -15.40
N TYR A 82 6.50 -17.21 -14.64
CA TYR A 82 6.90 -18.15 -13.59
C TYR A 82 7.80 -19.32 -14.07
N ASP A 83 7.86 -19.57 -15.37
CA ASP A 83 8.78 -20.54 -15.97
C ASP A 83 10.25 -20.10 -15.89
N ARG A 84 10.49 -18.81 -15.59
CA ARG A 84 11.83 -18.26 -15.35
C ARG A 84 12.12 -18.27 -13.87
N ASP A 85 13.19 -18.98 -13.46
CA ASP A 85 13.58 -19.05 -12.05
C ASP A 85 13.76 -17.66 -11.41
N GLY A 86 14.33 -16.70 -12.15
CA GLY A 86 14.48 -15.33 -11.69
C GLY A 86 13.15 -14.66 -11.36
N ALA A 87 12.14 -14.76 -12.22
CA ALA A 87 10.82 -14.17 -12.00
C ALA A 87 10.07 -14.84 -10.84
N ALA A 88 10.19 -16.17 -10.70
CA ALA A 88 9.59 -16.89 -9.59
C ALA A 88 10.19 -16.48 -8.23
N HIS A 89 11.52 -16.40 -8.14
CA HIS A 89 12.21 -15.94 -6.93
C HIS A 89 11.92 -14.46 -6.62
N ALA A 90 11.91 -13.60 -7.64
CA ALA A 90 11.57 -12.17 -7.48
C ALA A 90 10.16 -11.99 -6.92
N ALA A 91 9.18 -12.73 -7.45
CA ALA A 91 7.81 -12.70 -6.96
C ALA A 91 7.71 -13.16 -5.50
N GLN A 92 8.35 -14.28 -5.15
CA GLN A 92 8.38 -14.78 -3.77
C GLN A 92 9.01 -13.77 -2.81
N LYS A 93 10.16 -13.19 -3.20
CA LYS A 93 10.86 -12.19 -2.39
C LYS A 93 9.98 -10.95 -2.19
N ALA A 94 9.39 -10.42 -3.26
CA ALA A 94 8.49 -9.27 -3.19
C ALA A 94 7.29 -9.57 -2.27
N PHE A 95 6.68 -10.73 -2.39
CA PHE A 95 5.56 -11.13 -1.56
C PHE A 95 5.92 -11.23 -0.08
N VAL A 96 6.99 -11.95 0.24
CA VAL A 96 7.42 -12.17 1.64
C VAL A 96 7.80 -10.86 2.32
N VAL A 97 8.60 -10.01 1.67
CA VAL A 97 9.04 -8.73 2.23
C VAL A 97 7.84 -7.80 2.48
N ASN A 98 6.91 -7.70 1.52
CA ASN A 98 5.70 -6.90 1.70
C ASN A 98 4.83 -7.48 2.82
N ARG A 99 4.73 -8.81 2.94
CA ARG A 99 3.92 -9.47 3.97
C ARG A 99 4.40 -9.17 5.38
N VAL A 100 5.71 -9.01 5.59
CA VAL A 100 6.26 -8.56 6.89
C VAL A 100 5.71 -7.18 7.27
N GLY A 101 5.67 -6.24 6.33
CA GLY A 101 5.08 -4.92 6.57
C GLY A 101 3.56 -4.97 6.76
N ASP A 102 2.87 -5.77 5.95
CA ASP A 102 1.41 -5.93 6.01
C ASP A 102 0.97 -6.56 7.34
N PHE A 103 1.76 -7.49 7.88
CA PHE A 103 1.52 -8.05 9.22
C PHE A 103 1.67 -6.99 10.32
N GLY A 104 2.68 -6.13 10.22
CA GLY A 104 2.83 -5.00 11.13
C GLY A 104 1.63 -4.05 11.06
N LEU A 105 1.19 -3.70 9.84
CA LEU A 105 0.00 -2.90 9.60
C LEU A 105 -1.24 -3.51 10.26
N LEU A 106 -1.47 -4.81 10.10
CA LEU A 106 -2.60 -5.51 10.71
C LEU A 106 -2.57 -5.40 12.23
N LEU A 107 -1.42 -5.68 12.85
CA LEU A 107 -1.28 -5.55 14.30
C LEU A 107 -1.54 -4.12 14.79
N GLY A 108 -1.06 -3.13 14.03
CA GLY A 108 -1.32 -1.72 14.30
C GLY A 108 -2.81 -1.38 14.22
N ILE A 109 -3.51 -1.85 13.18
CA ILE A 109 -4.96 -1.65 13.01
C ILE A 109 -5.76 -2.27 14.16
N LEU A 110 -5.44 -3.51 14.53
CA LEU A 110 -6.11 -4.20 15.63
C LEU A 110 -5.85 -3.51 16.97
N GLY A 111 -4.62 -3.06 17.19
CA GLY A 111 -4.28 -2.30 18.40
C GLY A 111 -4.97 -0.94 18.48
N LEU A 112 -5.06 -0.22 17.36
CA LEU A 112 -5.84 1.04 17.28
C LEU A 112 -7.32 0.80 17.53
N PHE A 113 -7.89 -0.24 16.95
CA PHE A 113 -9.28 -0.62 17.21
C PHE A 113 -9.53 -0.95 18.68
N TRP A 114 -8.62 -1.71 19.31
CA TRP A 114 -8.74 -2.01 20.75
C TRP A 114 -8.70 -0.74 21.60
N ALA A 115 -7.90 0.25 21.20
CA ALA A 115 -7.78 1.51 21.91
C ALA A 115 -8.96 2.46 21.72
N THR A 116 -9.58 2.46 20.52
CA THR A 116 -10.58 3.48 20.12
C THR A 116 -11.95 2.93 19.79
N ASN A 117 -12.09 1.61 19.66
CA ASN A 117 -13.32 0.90 19.21
C ASN A 117 -13.84 1.39 17.82
N SER A 118 -12.99 1.98 17.00
CA SER A 118 -13.35 2.46 15.67
C SER A 118 -12.28 2.14 14.63
N PHE A 119 -12.70 2.07 13.35
CA PHE A 119 -11.81 1.99 12.18
C PHE A 119 -11.82 3.29 11.37
N ASP A 120 -12.63 4.28 11.73
CA ASP A 120 -12.68 5.57 11.05
C ASP A 120 -11.43 6.40 11.36
N PHE A 121 -10.88 7.06 10.34
CA PHE A 121 -9.61 7.79 10.46
C PHE A 121 -9.65 8.93 11.48
N ASN A 122 -10.74 9.69 11.52
CA ASN A 122 -10.90 10.82 12.44
C ASN A 122 -11.18 10.34 13.87
N GLU A 123 -12.01 9.31 14.03
CA GLU A 123 -12.32 8.73 15.32
C GLU A 123 -11.09 8.06 15.95
N ILE A 124 -10.25 7.39 15.15
CA ILE A 124 -8.97 6.84 15.63
C ILE A 124 -8.07 7.97 16.15
N ALA A 125 -7.90 9.05 15.39
CA ALA A 125 -7.03 10.14 15.78
C ALA A 125 -7.51 10.80 17.10
N THR A 126 -8.79 11.13 17.19
CA THR A 126 -9.38 11.72 18.41
C THR A 126 -9.37 10.76 19.59
N GLY A 127 -9.71 9.48 19.36
CA GLY A 127 -9.74 8.45 20.39
C GLY A 127 -8.36 8.17 21.00
N ILE A 128 -7.30 8.07 20.18
CA ILE A 128 -5.93 7.90 20.67
C ILE A 128 -5.49 9.14 21.49
N SER A 129 -5.80 10.36 21.02
CA SER A 129 -5.49 11.59 21.75
C SER A 129 -6.14 11.60 23.14
N GLN A 130 -7.41 11.22 23.23
CA GLN A 130 -8.13 11.10 24.50
C GLN A 130 -7.55 10.00 25.39
N SER A 131 -7.30 8.82 24.85
CA SER A 131 -6.75 7.68 25.61
C SER A 131 -5.37 7.98 26.21
N VAL A 132 -4.56 8.77 25.53
CA VAL A 132 -3.26 9.24 26.06
C VAL A 132 -3.45 10.31 27.13
N SER A 133 -4.39 11.26 26.94
CA SER A 133 -4.67 12.31 27.93
C SER A 133 -5.25 11.75 29.24
N ASP A 134 -6.09 10.72 29.14
CA ASP A 134 -6.71 10.03 30.27
C ASP A 134 -5.78 9.00 30.95
N ASN A 135 -4.51 8.89 30.49
CA ASN A 135 -3.55 7.89 30.96
C ASN A 135 -4.03 6.43 30.86
N SER A 136 -5.06 6.15 30.05
CA SER A 136 -5.54 4.77 29.82
C SER A 136 -4.55 3.99 28.96
N ILE A 137 -3.79 4.66 28.07
CA ILE A 137 -2.74 4.09 27.25
C ILE A 137 -1.46 4.91 27.46
N PRO A 138 -0.33 4.25 27.78
CA PRO A 138 0.94 4.95 27.90
C PRO A 138 1.40 5.46 26.51
N ILE A 139 2.03 6.62 26.48
CA ILE A 139 2.46 7.29 25.24
C ILE A 139 3.35 6.39 24.35
N TRP A 140 4.20 5.56 24.97
CA TRP A 140 5.06 4.62 24.22
C TRP A 140 4.26 3.55 23.46
N ALA A 141 3.11 3.10 24.02
CA ALA A 141 2.25 2.12 23.35
C ALA A 141 1.52 2.78 22.15
N ALA A 142 1.04 4.02 22.32
CA ALA A 142 0.45 4.76 21.20
C ALA A 142 1.47 4.99 20.07
N LEU A 143 2.72 5.34 20.41
CA LEU A 143 3.81 5.47 19.44
C LEU A 143 4.12 4.14 18.74
N LEU A 144 4.12 3.03 19.47
CA LEU A 144 4.31 1.69 18.91
C LEU A 144 3.20 1.35 17.90
N LEU A 145 1.93 1.64 18.24
CA LEU A 145 0.81 1.41 17.32
C LEU A 145 0.95 2.24 16.03
N CYS A 146 1.31 3.52 16.13
CA CYS A 146 1.59 4.37 14.97
C CYS A 146 2.74 3.81 14.12
N PHE A 147 3.81 3.33 14.74
CA PHE A 147 4.93 2.71 14.03
C PHE A 147 4.53 1.41 13.34
N LEU A 148 3.73 0.55 14.00
CA LEU A 148 3.22 -0.68 13.41
C LEU A 148 2.37 -0.40 12.17
N VAL A 149 1.48 0.61 12.22
CA VAL A 149 0.70 1.03 11.06
C VAL A 149 1.59 1.53 9.92
N PHE A 150 2.70 2.19 10.25
CA PHE A 150 3.66 2.68 9.24
C PHE A 150 4.46 1.56 8.54
N LEU A 151 4.61 0.40 9.15
CA LEU A 151 5.34 -0.73 8.52
C LEU A 151 4.75 -1.15 7.16
N GLY A 152 3.41 -1.10 7.01
CA GLY A 152 2.77 -1.37 5.72
C GLY A 152 3.19 -0.40 4.61
N PRO A 153 2.99 0.92 4.79
CA PRO A 153 3.52 1.95 3.91
C PRO A 153 5.01 1.82 3.61
N MET A 154 5.83 1.55 4.64
CA MET A 154 7.27 1.39 4.50
C MET A 154 7.64 0.22 3.57
N ALA A 155 6.95 -0.92 3.68
CA ALA A 155 7.18 -2.07 2.82
C ALA A 155 6.73 -1.83 1.39
N LYS A 156 5.51 -1.32 1.16
CA LYS A 156 4.97 -1.04 -0.17
C LYS A 156 5.73 0.05 -0.90
N SER A 157 6.20 1.07 -0.18
CA SER A 157 6.99 2.16 -0.77
C SER A 157 8.48 1.84 -0.85
N ALA A 158 8.87 0.58 -0.58
CA ALA A 158 10.24 0.10 -0.66
C ALA A 158 11.24 0.98 0.11
N GLN A 159 10.87 1.39 1.33
CA GLN A 159 11.76 2.16 2.20
C GLN A 159 12.72 1.23 2.96
N PHE A 160 13.88 1.77 3.33
CA PHE A 160 14.82 1.01 4.15
C PHE A 160 14.19 0.61 5.50
N PRO A 161 14.36 -0.65 5.94
CA PRO A 161 15.15 -1.75 5.38
C PRO A 161 14.36 -2.68 4.41
N LEU A 162 13.09 -2.41 4.13
CA LEU A 162 12.19 -3.28 3.33
C LEU A 162 12.24 -2.99 1.81
N HIS A 163 13.33 -2.36 1.31
CA HIS A 163 13.47 -1.97 -0.10
C HIS A 163 13.97 -3.08 -1.04
N VAL A 164 14.46 -4.19 -0.48
CA VAL A 164 15.21 -5.24 -1.20
C VAL A 164 14.41 -5.98 -2.28
N TRP A 165 13.09 -5.85 -2.29
CA TRP A 165 12.21 -6.48 -3.28
C TRP A 165 12.08 -5.65 -4.57
N LEU A 166 12.27 -4.33 -4.49
CA LEU A 166 11.99 -3.40 -5.58
C LEU A 166 12.86 -3.63 -6.82
N PRO A 167 14.20 -3.81 -6.71
CA PRO A 167 15.04 -4.10 -7.87
C PRO A 167 14.67 -5.41 -8.56
N ASP A 168 14.38 -6.46 -7.79
CA ASP A 168 14.07 -7.79 -8.32
C ASP A 168 12.68 -7.81 -9.00
N ALA A 169 11.76 -6.95 -8.58
CA ALA A 169 10.43 -6.85 -9.20
C ALA A 169 10.47 -6.41 -10.67
N MET A 170 11.61 -5.94 -11.18
CA MET A 170 11.83 -5.63 -12.60
C MET A 170 11.92 -6.87 -13.50
N GLU A 171 11.98 -8.08 -12.97
CA GLU A 171 11.90 -9.34 -13.72
C GLU A 171 10.54 -9.58 -14.38
N GLY A 172 9.50 -8.89 -13.90
CA GLY A 172 8.17 -8.92 -14.51
C GLY A 172 8.11 -8.16 -15.85
N PRO A 173 7.00 -8.30 -16.59
CA PRO A 173 6.77 -7.56 -17.84
C PRO A 173 6.87 -6.05 -17.64
N THR A 174 7.57 -5.35 -18.54
CA THR A 174 7.82 -3.90 -18.44
C THR A 174 6.58 -3.03 -18.17
N PRO A 175 5.39 -3.28 -18.80
CA PRO A 175 4.20 -2.50 -18.50
C PRO A 175 3.77 -2.59 -17.03
N ILE A 176 3.99 -3.75 -16.41
CA ILE A 176 3.65 -3.98 -15.01
C ILE A 176 4.62 -3.26 -14.09
N SER A 177 5.91 -3.35 -14.39
CA SER A 177 6.93 -2.64 -13.61
C SER A 177 6.64 -1.13 -13.62
N ALA A 178 6.28 -0.57 -14.78
CA ALA A 178 5.87 0.83 -14.88
C ALA A 178 4.64 1.15 -14.01
N LEU A 179 3.62 0.28 -14.00
CA LEU A 179 2.39 0.51 -13.24
C LEU A 179 2.64 0.40 -11.72
N ILE A 180 3.29 -0.68 -11.27
CA ILE A 180 3.53 -0.96 -9.85
C ILE A 180 4.39 0.15 -9.22
N HIS A 181 5.48 0.53 -9.90
CA HIS A 181 6.48 1.42 -9.31
C HIS A 181 6.15 2.91 -9.45
N ALA A 182 5.50 3.33 -10.56
CA ALA A 182 5.27 4.75 -10.80
C ALA A 182 4.01 5.29 -10.12
N ALA A 183 2.88 4.58 -10.21
CA ALA A 183 1.60 5.22 -9.93
C ALA A 183 0.71 4.50 -8.92
N THR A 184 1.02 3.26 -8.56
CA THR A 184 0.05 2.46 -7.82
C THR A 184 0.59 1.93 -6.49
N MET A 185 1.35 0.84 -6.48
CA MET A 185 1.71 0.17 -5.24
C MET A 185 2.62 1.03 -4.34
N VAL A 186 3.63 1.67 -4.90
CA VAL A 186 4.54 2.57 -4.15
C VAL A 186 3.78 3.81 -3.68
N ALA A 187 2.94 4.37 -4.55
CA ALA A 187 2.11 5.53 -4.22
C ALA A 187 1.02 5.22 -3.19
N ALA A 188 0.54 3.96 -3.11
CA ALA A 188 -0.42 3.55 -2.07
C ALA A 188 0.14 3.72 -0.65
N GLY A 189 1.45 3.48 -0.45
CA GLY A 189 2.10 3.72 0.84
C GLY A 189 2.06 5.20 1.22
N ILE A 190 2.42 6.09 0.30
CA ILE A 190 2.38 7.54 0.51
C ILE A 190 0.94 8.01 0.74
N PHE A 191 -0.02 7.49 -0.04
CA PHE A 191 -1.44 7.77 0.11
C PHE A 191 -1.97 7.42 1.51
N LEU A 192 -1.62 6.24 2.04
CA LEU A 192 -2.04 5.82 3.38
C LEU A 192 -1.44 6.72 4.46
N VAL A 193 -0.16 7.10 4.35
CA VAL A 193 0.48 8.03 5.29
C VAL A 193 -0.20 9.40 5.25
N ALA A 194 -0.50 9.91 4.05
CA ALA A 194 -1.21 11.19 3.90
C ALA A 194 -2.62 11.13 4.49
N ARG A 195 -3.34 10.01 4.31
CA ARG A 195 -4.67 9.81 4.89
C ARG A 195 -4.66 9.69 6.41
N LEU A 196 -3.59 9.14 6.98
CA LEU A 196 -3.37 9.03 8.42
C LEU A 196 -2.62 10.24 9.03
N GLN A 197 -2.43 11.31 8.25
CA GLN A 197 -1.78 12.53 8.75
C GLN A 197 -2.37 13.05 10.08
N PRO A 198 -3.71 13.04 10.31
CA PRO A 198 -4.26 13.45 11.60
C PRO A 198 -3.75 12.61 12.78
N LEU A 199 -3.54 11.30 12.58
CA LEU A 199 -2.97 10.41 13.59
C LEU A 199 -1.50 10.72 13.86
N TYR A 200 -0.70 10.90 12.81
CA TYR A 200 0.75 11.16 12.95
C TYR A 200 1.04 12.57 13.50
N SER A 201 0.17 13.54 13.27
CA SER A 201 0.34 14.91 13.77
C SER A 201 0.22 15.02 15.30
N ILE A 202 -0.44 14.05 15.96
CA ILE A 202 -0.55 13.97 17.42
C ILE A 202 0.83 13.73 18.05
N PHE A 203 1.72 13.04 17.33
CA PHE A 203 3.05 12.69 17.81
C PHE A 203 4.13 13.27 16.86
N PRO A 204 4.55 14.55 17.07
CA PRO A 204 5.50 15.24 16.19
C PRO A 204 6.82 14.48 15.96
N VAL A 205 7.29 13.73 16.97
CA VAL A 205 8.51 12.91 16.87
C VAL A 205 8.30 11.77 15.87
N SER A 206 7.14 11.12 15.86
CA SER A 206 6.82 10.09 14.87
C SER A 206 6.78 10.68 13.47
N TYR A 207 6.17 11.84 13.30
CA TYR A 207 6.06 12.52 12.01
C TYR A 207 7.42 12.84 11.41
N THR A 208 8.35 13.42 12.17
CA THR A 208 9.69 13.76 11.68
C THR A 208 10.52 12.53 11.32
N HIS A 209 10.46 11.46 12.10
CA HIS A 209 11.21 10.22 11.80
C HIS A 209 10.60 9.40 10.67
N LEU A 210 9.28 9.50 10.44
CA LEU A 210 8.59 8.77 9.39
C LEU A 210 8.65 9.48 8.03
N THR A 211 8.71 10.82 8.00
CA THR A 211 8.71 11.60 6.76
C THR A 211 10.11 11.83 6.18
N LEU A 212 11.15 11.92 7.01
CA LEU A 212 12.53 12.11 6.55
C LEU A 212 12.98 11.05 5.53
N PRO A 213 12.75 9.74 5.73
CA PRO A 213 13.13 8.74 4.73
C PRO A 213 12.36 8.86 3.41
N THR A 214 11.12 9.38 3.41
CA THR A 214 10.32 9.54 2.18
C THR A 214 10.79 10.68 1.30
N ILE A 215 11.40 11.71 1.89
CA ILE A 215 11.91 12.89 1.16
C ILE A 215 13.25 12.59 0.48
N TYR A 216 14.05 11.67 1.03
CA TYR A 216 15.38 11.32 0.51
C TYR A 216 15.40 10.07 -0.37
N SER A 217 14.25 9.40 -0.58
CA SER A 217 14.13 8.21 -1.43
C SER A 217 13.65 8.49 -2.87
N VAL A 218 13.65 9.76 -3.27
CA VAL A 218 13.33 10.20 -4.63
C VAL A 218 14.61 10.53 -5.38
#